data_8666c33db5f9cefea0687a39aa062927
#
_entry.id   8666c33db5f9cefea0687a39aa062927
#
_cell.length_a   1.000
_cell.length_b   1.000
_cell.length_c   1.000
_cell.angle_alpha   90.00
_cell.angle_beta   90.00
_cell.angle_gamma   90.00
#
_symmetry.space_group_name_H-M   'P 1'
#
loop_
_entity.id
_entity.type
_entity.pdbx_description
1 polymer ?
#
loop_
_entity_poly.entity_id
_entity_poly.type
_entity_poly.pdbx_seq_one_letter_code
_entity_poly.pdbx_strand_id
1 'polypeptide(L)'
;MGLEVLAGDGAAVRDAFSKMGGTDVKLSQVDKMKQFLGYAQMIDTGDEVADAFGRVLEAGTEATTEKPGRHSPAAAAFALDAIKAMGPFGDGLPTVTKDSMVTIAKSYIHELASGARFDKAVDRASGVGVPENWITLPGLAPAFYLSPGDTHRFLKTFVGDKRLTDDFDATAAHFRHDTLKAAARLDTEGGTRHFERTARAFGDFAGLEFKATLDVRGERDATNDLIIDITKNTLALGIDRIPLVGPLADEGVKAGWELAKAYGISTALDGWADSFETRVEEVTGTRSDFVLRQKYDMAHILHEAGYPASEPPAELISKSTGDLKTYDELLAEAKREAGEGKKWEQMLGEKLTPYERWMDSNGKFDDKVEDASNFQTSEQAKEQIRLWG
;
A
#
# COMPACT_ATOMS: atom_id res chain seq x y z
N MET A 1 -10.41 29.12 17.81
CA MET A 1 -11.39 28.60 18.81
C MET A 1 -12.54 27.80 18.19
N GLY A 2 -13.24 28.26 17.16
CA GLY A 2 -14.40 27.52 16.61
C GLY A 2 -14.05 26.16 16.01
N LEU A 3 -12.99 26.05 15.20
CA LEU A 3 -12.55 24.80 14.58
C LEU A 3 -12.02 23.79 15.60
N GLU A 4 -11.28 24.24 16.61
CA GLU A 4 -10.76 23.39 17.68
C GLU A 4 -11.87 22.71 18.50
N VAL A 5 -12.96 23.40 18.73
CA VAL A 5 -14.13 22.84 19.44
C VAL A 5 -14.81 21.78 18.55
N LEU A 6 -14.90 22.02 17.24
CA LEU A 6 -15.50 21.07 16.29
C LEU A 6 -14.63 19.81 16.14
N ALA A 7 -13.32 19.91 16.18
CA ALA A 7 -12.42 18.77 16.03
C ALA A 7 -12.59 17.66 17.10
N GLY A 8 -13.36 17.92 18.16
CA GLY A 8 -13.72 16.93 19.18
C GLY A 8 -15.03 16.18 18.95
N ASP A 9 -15.83 16.56 17.95
CA ASP A 9 -17.17 16.00 17.72
C ASP A 9 -17.47 15.83 16.22
N GLY A 10 -17.31 14.62 15.72
CA GLY A 10 -17.53 14.31 14.30
C GLY A 10 -18.98 14.55 13.83
N ALA A 11 -19.97 14.32 14.70
CA ALA A 11 -21.37 14.60 14.36
C ALA A 11 -21.62 16.11 14.21
N ALA A 12 -21.05 16.92 15.11
CA ALA A 12 -21.12 18.37 15.03
C ALA A 12 -20.40 18.90 13.78
N VAL A 13 -19.25 18.30 13.39
CA VAL A 13 -18.55 18.62 12.13
C VAL A 13 -19.47 18.38 10.94
N ARG A 14 -20.04 17.18 10.82
CA ARG A 14 -20.89 16.81 9.70
C ARG A 14 -22.14 17.71 9.62
N ASP A 15 -22.73 18.02 10.76
CA ASP A 15 -23.85 18.95 10.84
C ASP A 15 -23.46 20.37 10.40
N ALA A 16 -22.32 20.88 10.87
CA ALA A 16 -21.80 22.19 10.49
C ALA A 16 -21.58 22.29 8.97
N PHE A 17 -20.91 21.30 8.35
CA PHE A 17 -20.71 21.27 6.90
C PHE A 17 -22.03 21.13 6.12
N SER A 18 -23.01 20.40 6.64
CA SER A 18 -24.34 20.28 5.99
C SER A 18 -25.04 21.65 5.92
N LYS A 19 -24.93 22.46 6.96
CA LYS A 19 -25.54 23.78 7.10
C LYS A 19 -24.72 24.93 6.50
N MET A 20 -23.46 24.70 6.19
CA MET A 20 -22.57 25.69 5.59
C MET A 20 -23.06 26.05 4.18
N GLY A 21 -23.11 27.36 3.89
CA GLY A 21 -23.67 27.90 2.62
C GLY A 21 -25.00 28.60 2.86
N GLY A 22 -25.15 29.80 2.27
CA GLY A 22 -26.40 30.56 2.35
C GLY A 22 -27.53 29.89 1.60
N THR A 23 -28.76 30.41 1.77
CA THR A 23 -29.97 29.89 1.15
C THR A 23 -29.98 29.94 -0.37
N ASP A 24 -29.10 30.75 -0.98
CA ASP A 24 -29.13 31.06 -2.40
C ASP A 24 -28.16 30.28 -3.28
N VAL A 25 -27.17 29.61 -2.70
CA VAL A 25 -26.19 28.79 -3.44
C VAL A 25 -26.10 27.40 -2.84
N LYS A 26 -26.61 26.39 -3.55
CA LYS A 26 -26.45 24.98 -3.17
C LYS A 26 -25.04 24.47 -3.55
N LEU A 27 -24.05 24.73 -2.71
CA LEU A 27 -22.74 24.12 -2.85
C LEU A 27 -22.78 22.65 -2.40
N SER A 28 -22.09 21.79 -3.14
CA SER A 28 -21.84 20.43 -2.67
C SER A 28 -20.94 20.45 -1.43
N GLN A 29 -20.97 19.40 -0.63
CA GLN A 29 -20.09 19.31 0.55
C GLN A 29 -18.61 19.33 0.15
N VAL A 30 -18.27 18.71 -0.97
CA VAL A 30 -16.94 18.75 -1.59
C VAL A 30 -16.51 20.20 -1.90
N ASP A 31 -17.40 21.01 -2.51
CA ASP A 31 -17.08 22.40 -2.85
C ASP A 31 -16.91 23.27 -1.61
N LYS A 32 -17.73 23.05 -0.57
CA LYS A 32 -17.59 23.74 0.72
C LYS A 32 -16.21 23.49 1.36
N MET A 33 -15.76 22.22 1.37
CA MET A 33 -14.45 21.86 1.90
C MET A 33 -13.30 22.48 1.09
N LYS A 34 -13.40 22.47 -0.25
CA LYS A 34 -12.41 23.10 -1.13
C LYS A 34 -12.33 24.60 -0.91
N GLN A 35 -13.48 25.26 -0.85
CA GLN A 35 -13.53 26.71 -0.62
C GLN A 35 -12.97 27.09 0.74
N PHE A 36 -13.28 26.31 1.79
CA PHE A 36 -12.76 26.56 3.13
C PHE A 36 -11.23 26.53 3.14
N LEU A 37 -10.63 25.51 2.56
CA LEU A 37 -9.16 25.39 2.48
C LEU A 37 -8.56 26.52 1.61
N GLY A 38 -9.19 26.85 0.50
CA GLY A 38 -8.77 27.98 -0.35
C GLY A 38 -8.78 29.32 0.41
N TYR A 39 -9.75 29.57 1.25
CA TYR A 39 -9.74 30.76 2.12
C TYR A 39 -8.66 30.70 3.19
N ALA A 40 -8.41 29.54 3.81
CA ALA A 40 -7.35 29.37 4.78
C ALA A 40 -5.99 29.74 4.18
N GLN A 41 -5.72 29.39 2.93
CA GLN A 41 -4.47 29.73 2.23
C GLN A 41 -4.31 31.23 1.92
N MET A 42 -5.36 32.04 2.02
CA MET A 42 -5.35 33.46 1.70
C MET A 42 -5.12 34.38 2.91
N ILE A 43 -5.08 33.85 4.13
CA ILE A 43 -4.96 34.62 5.37
C ILE A 43 -3.59 34.42 6.02
N ASP A 44 -3.14 35.41 6.80
CA ASP A 44 -1.82 35.41 7.45
C ASP A 44 -1.60 34.25 8.46
N THR A 45 -2.71 33.74 9.08
CA THR A 45 -2.70 32.59 9.99
C THR A 45 -3.14 31.30 9.27
N GLY A 46 -2.87 31.21 7.98
CA GLY A 46 -3.37 30.14 7.11
C GLY A 46 -2.95 28.75 7.55
N ASP A 47 -1.73 28.59 8.03
CA ASP A 47 -1.25 27.29 8.50
C ASP A 47 -1.98 26.80 9.74
N GLU A 48 -2.25 27.67 10.73
CA GLU A 48 -3.01 27.32 11.93
C GLU A 48 -4.45 26.94 11.60
N VAL A 49 -5.05 27.65 10.66
CA VAL A 49 -6.42 27.36 10.19
C VAL A 49 -6.46 26.08 9.36
N ALA A 50 -5.46 25.84 8.53
CA ALA A 50 -5.34 24.64 7.71
C ALA A 50 -5.10 23.38 8.56
N ASP A 51 -4.27 23.47 9.60
CA ASP A 51 -4.06 22.42 10.57
C ASP A 51 -5.34 22.09 11.37
N ALA A 52 -5.99 23.12 11.91
CA ALA A 52 -7.27 22.95 12.60
C ALA A 52 -8.34 22.36 11.65
N PHE A 53 -8.34 22.74 10.38
CA PHE A 53 -9.23 22.17 9.39
C PHE A 53 -8.91 20.69 9.13
N GLY A 54 -7.64 20.29 9.06
CA GLY A 54 -7.23 18.89 8.97
C GLY A 54 -7.85 18.06 10.09
N ARG A 55 -7.70 18.51 11.35
CA ARG A 55 -8.30 17.85 12.52
C ARG A 55 -9.83 17.80 12.47
N VAL A 56 -10.47 18.82 11.92
CA VAL A 56 -11.93 18.81 11.69
C VAL A 56 -12.32 17.73 10.68
N LEU A 57 -11.54 17.55 9.61
CA LEU A 57 -11.76 16.46 8.66
C LEU A 57 -11.56 15.08 9.31
N GLU A 58 -10.53 14.89 10.14
CA GLU A 58 -10.35 13.65 10.91
C GLU A 58 -11.57 13.34 11.79
N ALA A 59 -12.05 14.33 12.54
CA ALA A 59 -13.23 14.17 13.38
C ALA A 59 -14.49 13.84 12.54
N GLY A 60 -14.74 14.58 11.48
CA GLY A 60 -15.90 14.37 10.61
C GLY A 60 -15.91 13.00 9.93
N THR A 61 -14.73 12.46 9.62
CA THR A 61 -14.55 11.12 9.08
C THR A 61 -14.49 10.03 10.15
N GLU A 62 -14.51 10.37 11.43
CA GLU A 62 -14.30 9.43 12.57
C GLU A 62 -13.00 8.62 12.44
N ALA A 63 -11.98 9.18 11.80
CA ALA A 63 -10.77 8.45 11.43
C ALA A 63 -9.99 7.93 12.64
N THR A 64 -10.13 8.55 13.81
CA THR A 64 -9.46 8.17 15.05
C THR A 64 -10.38 7.43 16.04
N THR A 65 -11.67 7.37 15.79
CA THR A 65 -12.67 6.83 16.73
C THR A 65 -13.32 5.55 16.22
N GLU A 66 -13.47 5.39 14.91
CA GLU A 66 -13.97 4.16 14.29
C GLU A 66 -12.82 3.30 13.77
N LYS A 67 -13.08 2.00 13.57
CA LYS A 67 -12.07 1.06 13.08
C LYS A 67 -12.10 0.94 11.56
N PRO A 68 -10.95 0.77 10.89
CA PRO A 68 -10.91 0.48 9.47
C PRO A 68 -11.88 -0.64 9.05
N GLY A 69 -12.61 -0.44 7.97
CA GLY A 69 -13.63 -1.38 7.46
C GLY A 69 -14.91 -1.48 8.30
N ARG A 70 -15.11 -0.61 9.30
CA ARG A 70 -16.30 -0.60 10.18
C ARG A 70 -16.80 0.81 10.45
N HIS A 71 -16.80 1.63 9.41
CA HIS A 71 -17.26 3.01 9.52
C HIS A 71 -18.78 3.12 9.47
N SER A 72 -19.31 4.07 10.24
CA SER A 72 -20.71 4.42 10.17
C SER A 72 -21.05 5.03 8.80
N PRO A 73 -22.26 4.85 8.27
CA PRO A 73 -22.64 5.42 6.97
C PRO A 73 -22.45 6.94 6.88
N ALA A 74 -22.63 7.65 7.99
CA ALA A 74 -22.47 9.10 8.03
C ALA A 74 -21.00 9.51 7.96
N ALA A 75 -20.10 8.82 8.69
CA ALA A 75 -18.67 9.04 8.63
C ALA A 75 -18.10 8.67 7.26
N ALA A 76 -18.53 7.54 6.71
CA ALA A 76 -18.12 7.07 5.39
C ALA A 76 -18.53 8.05 4.25
N ALA A 77 -19.75 8.56 4.29
CA ALA A 77 -20.20 9.55 3.31
C ALA A 77 -19.39 10.86 3.40
N PHE A 78 -19.09 11.30 4.62
CA PHE A 78 -18.25 12.47 4.84
C PHE A 78 -16.80 12.24 4.38
N ALA A 79 -16.26 11.06 4.63
CA ALA A 79 -14.92 10.67 4.19
C ALA A 79 -14.80 10.64 2.67
N LEU A 80 -15.79 10.08 1.96
CA LEU A 80 -15.85 10.14 0.50
C LEU A 80 -15.76 11.58 -0.01
N ASP A 81 -16.54 12.49 0.59
CA ASP A 81 -16.52 13.90 0.23
C ASP A 81 -15.18 14.56 0.56
N ALA A 82 -14.59 14.27 1.73
CA ALA A 82 -13.28 14.79 2.13
C ALA A 82 -12.15 14.32 1.18
N ILE A 83 -12.12 13.04 0.83
CA ILE A 83 -11.16 12.48 -0.13
C ILE A 83 -11.28 13.15 -1.50
N LYS A 84 -12.51 13.32 -2.00
CA LYS A 84 -12.78 14.01 -3.28
C LYS A 84 -12.49 15.51 -3.23
N ALA A 85 -12.62 16.13 -2.07
CA ALA A 85 -12.32 17.54 -1.89
C ALA A 85 -10.83 17.81 -1.81
N MET A 86 -10.07 16.99 -1.05
CA MET A 86 -8.64 17.19 -0.81
C MET A 86 -7.78 16.66 -1.95
N GLY A 87 -8.17 15.55 -2.58
CA GLY A 87 -7.39 14.93 -3.66
C GLY A 87 -6.94 15.88 -4.78
N PRO A 88 -7.79 16.78 -5.32
CA PRO A 88 -7.39 17.74 -6.37
C PRO A 88 -6.27 18.72 -5.98
N PHE A 89 -6.02 18.95 -4.70
CA PHE A 89 -4.88 19.75 -4.25
C PHE A 89 -3.57 18.98 -4.39
N GLY A 90 -3.60 17.66 -4.28
CA GLY A 90 -2.40 16.82 -4.35
C GLY A 90 -1.32 17.32 -3.39
N ASP A 91 -0.08 17.41 -3.88
CA ASP A 91 1.05 17.92 -3.09
C ASP A 91 0.96 19.41 -2.72
N GLY A 92 0.10 20.18 -3.41
CA GLY A 92 -0.21 21.58 -3.08
C GLY A 92 -1.02 21.80 -1.80
N LEU A 93 -1.40 20.71 -1.09
CA LEU A 93 -2.00 20.81 0.25
C LEU A 93 -1.02 21.47 1.23
N PRO A 94 -1.48 22.36 2.14
CA PRO A 94 -0.66 22.86 3.23
C PRO A 94 0.02 21.71 4.00
N THR A 95 1.31 21.86 4.26
CA THR A 95 2.10 20.79 4.92
C THR A 95 1.49 20.35 6.26
N VAL A 96 0.93 21.30 6.99
CA VAL A 96 0.29 21.09 8.30
C VAL A 96 -1.04 20.31 8.22
N THR A 97 -1.60 20.10 7.02
CA THR A 97 -2.84 19.32 6.82
C THR A 97 -2.54 17.88 6.37
N LYS A 98 -1.30 17.60 5.92
CA LYS A 98 -0.94 16.32 5.29
C LYS A 98 -0.98 15.14 6.28
N ASP A 99 -0.67 15.35 7.55
CA ASP A 99 -0.75 14.33 8.61
C ASP A 99 -2.20 13.87 8.84
N SER A 100 -3.14 14.82 8.81
CA SER A 100 -4.57 14.49 8.84
C SER A 100 -5.00 13.64 7.63
N MET A 101 -4.43 13.89 6.45
CA MET A 101 -4.70 13.05 5.27
C MET A 101 -4.19 11.63 5.45
N VAL A 102 -3.02 11.45 6.06
CA VAL A 102 -2.49 10.12 6.42
C VAL A 102 -3.38 9.43 7.45
N THR A 103 -3.83 10.13 8.47
CA THR A 103 -4.76 9.60 9.47
C THR A 103 -6.05 9.08 8.82
N ILE A 104 -6.64 9.88 7.92
CA ILE A 104 -7.82 9.47 7.13
C ILE A 104 -7.48 8.29 6.21
N ALA A 105 -6.34 8.32 5.52
CA ALA A 105 -5.89 7.24 4.63
C ALA A 105 -5.76 5.91 5.36
N LYS A 106 -5.15 5.90 6.54
CA LYS A 106 -4.99 4.70 7.39
C LYS A 106 -6.33 4.15 7.85
N SER A 107 -7.27 5.02 8.22
CA SER A 107 -8.61 4.63 8.65
C SER A 107 -9.46 4.07 7.49
N TYR A 108 -9.31 4.64 6.30
CA TYR A 108 -10.07 4.26 5.10
C TYR A 108 -9.24 3.42 4.10
N ILE A 109 -8.34 2.59 4.63
CA ILE A 109 -7.43 1.78 3.80
C ILE A 109 -8.17 0.72 2.97
N HIS A 110 -9.32 0.23 3.44
CA HIS A 110 -10.20 -0.68 2.68
C HIS A 110 -10.73 -0.02 1.41
N GLU A 111 -11.11 1.24 1.51
CA GLU A 111 -11.63 2.05 0.42
C GLU A 111 -10.53 2.39 -0.58
N LEU A 112 -9.34 2.75 -0.10
CA LEU A 112 -8.18 3.05 -0.94
C LEU A 112 -7.69 1.80 -1.70
N ALA A 113 -7.50 0.67 -1.02
CA ALA A 113 -7.10 -0.58 -1.67
C ALA A 113 -8.15 -1.07 -2.67
N SER A 114 -9.45 -0.93 -2.34
CA SER A 114 -10.53 -1.24 -3.27
C SER A 114 -10.60 -0.26 -4.43
N GLY A 115 -10.33 1.02 -4.17
CA GLY A 115 -10.32 2.09 -5.17
C GLY A 115 -9.19 1.97 -6.18
N ALA A 116 -8.08 1.40 -5.81
CA ALA A 116 -6.92 1.20 -6.68
C ALA A 116 -7.09 0.08 -7.72
N ARG A 117 -8.11 -0.78 -7.59
CA ARG A 117 -8.28 -1.95 -8.48
C ARG A 117 -8.56 -1.56 -9.92
N PHE A 118 -7.84 -2.18 -10.85
CA PHE A 118 -7.95 -2.01 -12.30
C PHE A 118 -8.71 -3.15 -12.98
N ASP A 119 -9.69 -3.76 -12.32
CA ASP A 119 -10.58 -4.73 -12.94
C ASP A 119 -11.65 -4.05 -13.84
N LYS A 120 -12.62 -4.84 -14.32
CA LYS A 120 -13.65 -4.37 -15.26
C LYS A 120 -14.48 -3.17 -14.77
N ALA A 121 -14.29 -2.72 -13.54
CA ALA A 121 -14.96 -1.56 -12.95
C ALA A 121 -14.08 -0.28 -12.98
N VAL A 122 -13.06 -0.23 -13.84
CA VAL A 122 -12.12 0.91 -13.94
C VAL A 122 -12.82 2.24 -14.19
N ASP A 123 -13.85 2.27 -15.03
CA ASP A 123 -14.58 3.48 -15.38
C ASP A 123 -15.62 3.90 -14.33
N ARG A 124 -15.59 3.28 -13.16
CA ARG A 124 -16.51 3.63 -12.07
C ARG A 124 -16.29 5.04 -11.56
N ALA A 125 -17.38 5.75 -11.31
CA ALA A 125 -17.35 6.97 -10.51
C ALA A 125 -17.24 6.62 -9.02
N SER A 126 -16.58 7.47 -8.25
CA SER A 126 -16.55 7.33 -6.79
C SER A 126 -17.92 7.58 -6.17
N GLY A 127 -18.39 6.71 -5.29
CA GLY A 127 -19.71 6.78 -4.67
C GLY A 127 -19.94 5.74 -3.59
N VAL A 128 -21.04 5.84 -2.87
CA VAL A 128 -21.45 4.89 -1.82
C VAL A 128 -22.10 3.62 -2.35
N GLY A 129 -22.58 3.62 -3.60
CA GLY A 129 -23.19 2.46 -4.23
C GLY A 129 -22.16 1.45 -4.69
N VAL A 130 -22.47 0.15 -4.50
CA VAL A 130 -21.62 -0.93 -5.05
C VAL A 130 -21.58 -0.82 -6.57
N PRO A 131 -20.38 -0.74 -7.19
CA PRO A 131 -20.28 -0.66 -8.64
C PRO A 131 -20.84 -1.93 -9.31
N GLU A 132 -21.35 -1.77 -10.52
CA GLU A 132 -21.84 -2.89 -11.31
C GLU A 132 -20.71 -3.91 -11.55
N ASN A 133 -21.03 -5.21 -11.44
CA ASN A 133 -20.10 -6.32 -11.57
C ASN A 133 -18.93 -6.30 -10.54
N TRP A 134 -19.08 -5.61 -9.42
CA TRP A 134 -18.07 -5.58 -8.38
C TRP A 134 -17.85 -6.95 -7.74
N ILE A 135 -16.61 -7.39 -7.73
CA ILE A 135 -16.21 -8.61 -7.04
C ILE A 135 -15.71 -8.22 -5.64
N THR A 136 -16.43 -8.61 -4.61
CA THR A 136 -15.98 -8.46 -3.23
C THR A 136 -14.81 -9.39 -2.95
N LEU A 137 -13.74 -8.86 -2.39
CA LEU A 137 -12.58 -9.64 -1.97
C LEU A 137 -12.64 -9.87 -0.46
N PRO A 138 -12.27 -11.08 -0.01
CA PRO A 138 -12.20 -11.38 1.42
C PRO A 138 -11.26 -10.41 2.15
N GLY A 139 -11.68 -9.98 3.33
CA GLY A 139 -10.92 -9.02 4.13
C GLY A 139 -11.00 -7.56 3.65
N LEU A 140 -11.56 -7.29 2.46
CA LEU A 140 -11.86 -5.94 2.00
C LEU A 140 -13.34 -5.62 2.23
N ALA A 141 -13.61 -4.66 3.11
CA ALA A 141 -14.96 -4.23 3.47
C ALA A 141 -15.11 -2.70 3.29
N PRO A 142 -15.06 -2.19 2.04
CA PRO A 142 -15.18 -0.76 1.80
C PRO A 142 -16.61 -0.28 2.07
N ALA A 143 -16.75 0.83 2.79
CA ALA A 143 -18.02 1.49 3.04
C ALA A 143 -18.47 2.39 1.84
N PHE A 144 -17.51 2.73 0.97
CA PHE A 144 -17.74 3.39 -0.32
C PHE A 144 -16.69 2.97 -1.33
N TYR A 145 -16.89 3.30 -2.58
CA TYR A 145 -16.00 2.89 -3.68
C TYR A 145 -15.38 4.12 -4.33
N LEU A 146 -14.07 4.16 -4.42
CA LEU A 146 -13.34 5.20 -5.13
C LEU A 146 -13.06 4.77 -6.57
N SER A 147 -12.98 5.75 -7.46
CA SER A 147 -12.33 5.53 -8.75
C SER A 147 -10.82 5.46 -8.54
N PRO A 148 -10.07 4.76 -9.40
CA PRO A 148 -8.61 4.79 -9.36
C PRO A 148 -8.05 6.22 -9.41
N GLY A 149 -8.72 7.13 -10.18
CA GLY A 149 -8.35 8.54 -10.27
C GLY A 149 -8.49 9.31 -8.97
N ASP A 150 -9.56 9.10 -8.23
CA ASP A 150 -9.73 9.76 -6.92
C ASP A 150 -8.77 9.17 -5.89
N THR A 151 -8.54 7.86 -5.92
CA THR A 151 -7.54 7.21 -5.06
C THR A 151 -6.14 7.77 -5.30
N HIS A 152 -5.71 7.83 -6.57
CA HIS A 152 -4.43 8.41 -6.96
C HIS A 152 -4.28 9.87 -6.51
N ARG A 153 -5.29 10.71 -6.80
CA ARG A 153 -5.28 12.12 -6.39
C ARG A 153 -5.17 12.27 -4.87
N PHE A 154 -5.86 11.42 -4.12
CA PHE A 154 -5.82 11.49 -2.66
C PHE A 154 -4.46 11.04 -2.11
N LEU A 155 -3.87 9.95 -2.62
CA LEU A 155 -2.51 9.54 -2.25
C LEU A 155 -1.50 10.66 -2.45
N LYS A 156 -1.60 11.42 -3.54
CA LYS A 156 -0.72 12.57 -3.82
C LYS A 156 -0.75 13.66 -2.73
N THR A 157 -1.75 13.69 -1.86
CA THR A 157 -1.84 14.71 -0.81
C THR A 157 -0.77 14.57 0.27
N PHE A 158 -0.17 13.39 0.44
CA PHE A 158 0.82 13.14 1.49
C PHE A 158 2.10 12.42 1.05
N VAL A 159 2.10 11.71 -0.08
CA VAL A 159 3.29 10.97 -0.53
C VAL A 159 4.49 11.88 -0.85
N GLY A 160 4.31 13.18 -0.90
CA GLY A 160 5.38 14.18 -0.96
C GLY A 160 6.24 14.25 0.31
N ASP A 161 5.70 13.88 1.46
CA ASP A 161 6.42 13.81 2.74
C ASP A 161 6.79 12.36 3.05
N LYS A 162 8.10 12.06 3.00
CA LYS A 162 8.59 10.70 3.24
C LYS A 162 8.19 10.13 4.61
N ARG A 163 8.20 10.94 5.66
CA ARG A 163 7.84 10.47 7.01
C ARG A 163 6.37 10.06 7.09
N LEU A 164 5.49 10.79 6.39
CA LEU A 164 4.07 10.51 6.32
C LEU A 164 3.80 9.27 5.46
N THR A 165 4.52 9.13 4.35
CA THR A 165 4.48 7.94 3.50
C THR A 165 4.91 6.70 4.29
N ASP A 166 6.05 6.75 4.98
CA ASP A 166 6.54 5.65 5.82
C ASP A 166 5.52 5.22 6.90
N ASP A 167 4.78 6.15 7.49
CA ASP A 167 3.74 5.86 8.49
C ASP A 167 2.51 5.19 7.86
N PHE A 168 2.11 5.64 6.67
CA PHE A 168 1.04 5.01 5.90
C PHE A 168 1.42 3.60 5.46
N ASP A 169 2.60 3.41 4.88
CA ASP A 169 3.13 2.15 4.35
C ASP A 169 3.16 1.06 5.42
N ALA A 170 3.58 1.40 6.64
CA ALA A 170 3.56 0.47 7.76
C ALA A 170 2.14 -0.06 8.04
N THR A 171 1.12 0.80 7.94
CA THR A 171 -0.29 0.39 8.10
C THR A 171 -0.76 -0.44 6.92
N ALA A 172 -0.42 -0.03 5.69
CA ALA A 172 -0.77 -0.74 4.46
C ALA A 172 -0.17 -2.15 4.42
N ALA A 173 1.05 -2.33 4.92
CA ALA A 173 1.72 -3.61 5.02
C ALA A 173 0.97 -4.60 5.93
N HIS A 174 0.64 -4.19 7.15
CA HIS A 174 -0.13 -5.01 8.08
C HIS A 174 -1.50 -5.38 7.49
N PHE A 175 -2.17 -4.39 6.90
CA PHE A 175 -3.46 -4.60 6.28
C PHE A 175 -3.39 -5.59 5.11
N ARG A 176 -2.37 -5.49 4.25
CA ARG A 176 -2.13 -6.43 3.16
C ARG A 176 -1.94 -7.85 3.67
N HIS A 177 -1.05 -8.03 4.64
CA HIS A 177 -0.76 -9.33 5.24
C HIS A 177 -2.02 -9.98 5.79
N ASP A 178 -2.77 -9.29 6.64
CA ASP A 178 -3.98 -9.82 7.27
C ASP A 178 -5.06 -10.17 6.25
N THR A 179 -5.21 -9.34 5.21
CA THR A 179 -6.18 -9.55 4.15
C THR A 179 -5.80 -10.74 3.26
N LEU A 180 -4.54 -10.89 2.89
CA LEU A 180 -4.03 -12.04 2.15
C LEU A 180 -4.19 -13.33 2.96
N LYS A 181 -3.88 -13.30 4.26
CA LYS A 181 -4.06 -14.43 5.16
C LYS A 181 -5.53 -14.85 5.29
N ALA A 182 -6.44 -13.88 5.38
CA ALA A 182 -7.89 -14.16 5.39
C ALA A 182 -8.35 -14.78 4.06
N ALA A 183 -7.87 -14.29 2.94
CA ALA A 183 -8.17 -14.83 1.62
C ALA A 183 -7.63 -16.27 1.46
N ALA A 184 -6.40 -16.53 1.93
CA ALA A 184 -5.80 -17.85 1.91
C ALA A 184 -6.59 -18.86 2.74
N ARG A 185 -7.06 -18.48 3.93
CA ARG A 185 -7.92 -19.34 4.77
C ARG A 185 -9.21 -19.75 4.08
N LEU A 186 -9.86 -18.84 3.38
CA LEU A 186 -11.06 -19.17 2.61
C LEU A 186 -10.77 -20.14 1.47
N ASP A 187 -9.60 -20.06 0.87
CA ASP A 187 -9.19 -21.02 -0.15
C ASP A 187 -8.93 -22.42 0.45
N THR A 188 -8.50 -22.52 1.72
CA THR A 188 -8.37 -23.83 2.42
C THR A 188 -9.72 -24.44 2.75
N GLU A 189 -10.76 -23.64 2.96
CA GLU A 189 -12.12 -24.06 3.28
C GLU A 189 -12.95 -24.45 2.04
N GLY A 190 -12.33 -24.50 0.86
CA GLY A 190 -12.98 -24.89 -0.40
C GLY A 190 -13.35 -23.70 -1.31
N GLY A 191 -12.90 -22.49 -0.96
CA GLY A 191 -12.94 -21.33 -1.83
C GLY A 191 -11.95 -21.49 -2.99
N THR A 192 -12.10 -20.67 -4.03
CA THR A 192 -11.23 -20.71 -5.19
C THR A 192 -10.70 -19.35 -5.55
N ARG A 193 -9.36 -19.22 -5.61
CA ARG A 193 -8.66 -18.05 -6.14
C ARG A 193 -8.89 -16.75 -5.37
N HIS A 194 -9.26 -16.79 -4.09
CA HIS A 194 -9.36 -15.59 -3.26
C HIS A 194 -7.99 -14.99 -3.00
N PHE A 195 -7.01 -15.81 -2.69
CA PHE A 195 -5.65 -15.40 -2.40
C PHE A 195 -5.02 -14.68 -3.61
N GLU A 196 -5.06 -15.28 -4.80
CA GLU A 196 -4.50 -14.69 -6.02
C GLU A 196 -5.19 -13.36 -6.38
N ARG A 197 -6.53 -13.31 -6.31
CA ARG A 197 -7.29 -12.08 -6.59
C ARG A 197 -6.97 -10.97 -5.60
N THR A 198 -6.77 -11.32 -4.34
CA THR A 198 -6.39 -10.35 -3.29
C THR A 198 -4.95 -9.88 -3.50
N ALA A 199 -4.02 -10.79 -3.82
CA ALA A 199 -2.64 -10.42 -4.17
C ALA A 199 -2.59 -9.44 -5.34
N ARG A 200 -3.40 -9.67 -6.38
CA ARG A 200 -3.53 -8.77 -7.52
C ARG A 200 -4.05 -7.38 -7.11
N ALA A 201 -5.09 -7.32 -6.28
CA ALA A 201 -5.64 -6.03 -5.82
C ALA A 201 -4.60 -5.20 -5.05
N PHE A 202 -3.75 -5.85 -4.26
CA PHE A 202 -2.63 -5.18 -3.59
C PHE A 202 -1.49 -4.81 -4.54
N GLY A 203 -1.27 -5.57 -5.61
CA GLY A 203 -0.38 -5.17 -6.68
C GLY A 203 -0.85 -3.89 -7.38
N ASP A 204 -2.15 -3.80 -7.70
CA ASP A 204 -2.76 -2.60 -8.26
C ASP A 204 -2.63 -1.40 -7.30
N PHE A 205 -2.82 -1.62 -6.00
CA PHE A 205 -2.70 -0.57 -4.97
C PHE A 205 -1.25 -0.05 -4.85
N ALA A 206 -0.28 -0.93 -4.73
CA ALA A 206 1.14 -0.55 -4.68
C ALA A 206 1.58 0.19 -5.95
N GLY A 207 1.10 -0.25 -7.13
CA GLY A 207 1.37 0.42 -8.40
C GLY A 207 0.79 1.84 -8.45
N LEU A 208 -0.41 2.05 -7.91
CA LEU A 208 -1.04 3.36 -7.87
C LEU A 208 -0.35 4.31 -6.89
N GLU A 209 0.08 3.81 -5.75
CA GLU A 209 0.87 4.55 -4.75
C GLU A 209 2.23 4.95 -5.32
N PHE A 210 2.91 4.03 -5.99
CA PHE A 210 4.15 4.33 -6.71
C PHE A 210 3.94 5.43 -7.74
N LYS A 211 2.88 5.36 -8.56
CA LYS A 211 2.56 6.41 -9.53
C LYS A 211 2.32 7.77 -8.86
N ALA A 212 1.62 7.79 -7.72
CA ALA A 212 1.39 9.01 -6.97
C ALA A 212 2.71 9.62 -6.44
N THR A 213 3.61 8.79 -5.94
CA THR A 213 4.94 9.20 -5.47
C THR A 213 5.81 9.70 -6.61
N LEU A 214 5.78 9.00 -7.76
CA LEU A 214 6.47 9.41 -8.98
C LEU A 214 6.03 10.81 -9.44
N ASP A 215 4.75 11.07 -9.46
CA ASP A 215 4.19 12.35 -9.89
C ASP A 215 4.55 13.52 -8.96
N VAL A 216 4.76 13.25 -7.67
CA VAL A 216 5.03 14.27 -6.65
C VAL A 216 6.52 14.47 -6.42
N ARG A 217 7.30 13.39 -6.32
CA ARG A 217 8.71 13.42 -5.89
C ARG A 217 9.70 13.16 -7.02
N GLY A 218 9.19 12.73 -8.18
CA GLY A 218 10.00 12.36 -9.33
C GLY A 218 10.59 10.95 -9.23
N GLU A 219 11.22 10.52 -10.30
CA GLU A 219 11.63 9.13 -10.53
C GLU A 219 12.61 8.59 -9.48
N ARG A 220 13.59 9.40 -9.09
CA ARG A 220 14.64 8.96 -8.16
C ARG A 220 14.08 8.62 -6.78
N ASP A 221 13.22 9.50 -6.26
CA ASP A 221 12.68 9.36 -4.90
C ASP A 221 11.57 8.31 -4.86
N ALA A 222 10.70 8.27 -5.88
CA ALA A 222 9.68 7.24 -6.01
C ALA A 222 10.28 5.83 -6.05
N THR A 223 11.37 5.66 -6.79
CA THR A 223 12.06 4.37 -6.87
C THR A 223 12.65 3.98 -5.52
N ASN A 224 13.32 4.89 -4.83
CA ASN A 224 13.88 4.61 -3.51
C ASN A 224 12.81 4.23 -2.48
N ASP A 225 11.66 4.90 -2.51
CA ASP A 225 10.56 4.63 -1.57
C ASP A 225 9.86 3.30 -1.87
N LEU A 226 9.55 3.02 -3.12
CA LEU A 226 8.98 1.72 -3.51
C LEU A 226 9.86 0.56 -3.04
N ILE A 227 11.16 0.75 -3.10
CA ILE A 227 12.17 -0.19 -2.65
C ILE A 227 12.14 -0.38 -1.15
N ILE A 228 12.10 0.73 -0.41
CA ILE A 228 12.02 0.74 1.05
C ILE A 228 10.68 0.11 1.46
N ASP A 229 9.61 0.43 0.76
CA ASP A 229 8.27 -0.05 1.05
C ASP A 229 8.14 -1.56 0.83
N ILE A 230 8.62 -2.07 -0.30
CA ILE A 230 8.66 -3.52 -0.55
C ILE A 230 9.50 -4.23 0.51
N THR A 231 10.60 -3.63 0.94
CA THR A 231 11.46 -4.20 1.97
C THR A 231 10.80 -4.14 3.35
N LYS A 232 10.13 -3.04 3.70
CA LYS A 232 9.40 -2.88 4.98
C LYS A 232 8.14 -3.74 5.04
N ASN A 233 7.43 -3.89 3.93
CA ASN A 233 6.23 -4.72 3.83
C ASN A 233 6.50 -6.20 4.10
N THR A 234 7.73 -6.63 3.85
CA THR A 234 8.22 -7.96 4.23
C THR A 234 8.56 -8.02 5.72
N LEU A 235 9.02 -6.90 6.31
CA LEU A 235 9.40 -6.79 7.72
C LEU A 235 8.18 -6.68 8.68
N ALA A 236 7.02 -6.26 8.20
CA ALA A 236 5.79 -6.16 9.00
C ALA A 236 5.26 -7.51 9.51
N LEU A 237 5.87 -8.61 9.10
CA LEU A 237 5.59 -9.97 9.57
C LEU A 237 6.15 -10.29 10.97
N GLY A 238 6.55 -9.30 11.77
CA GLY A 238 6.82 -9.48 13.20
C GLY A 238 8.29 -9.58 13.60
N ILE A 239 9.22 -9.17 12.75
CA ILE A 239 10.64 -9.09 13.14
C ILE A 239 10.96 -7.67 13.61
N ASP A 240 11.45 -7.57 14.85
CA ASP A 240 11.95 -6.33 15.44
C ASP A 240 12.90 -5.58 14.47
N ARG A 241 12.66 -4.28 14.38
CA ARG A 241 13.33 -3.30 13.53
C ARG A 241 14.83 -3.59 13.34
N ILE A 242 15.20 -4.17 12.21
CA ILE A 242 16.59 -4.11 11.75
C ILE A 242 16.76 -2.75 11.08
N PRO A 243 17.67 -1.89 11.59
CA PRO A 243 17.93 -0.62 10.92
C PRO A 243 18.46 -0.88 9.51
N LEU A 244 17.75 -0.42 8.50
CA LEU A 244 18.19 -0.45 7.11
C LEU A 244 19.29 0.60 6.92
N VAL A 245 20.54 0.24 7.23
CA VAL A 245 21.72 1.06 6.98
C VAL A 245 22.71 0.27 6.13
N GLY A 246 23.18 0.83 5.03
CA GLY A 246 24.20 0.24 4.17
C GLY A 246 23.66 -0.55 2.98
N PRO A 247 24.31 -1.65 2.55
CA PRO A 247 24.04 -2.35 1.29
C PRO A 247 22.60 -2.83 1.07
N LEU A 248 21.79 -2.98 2.14
CA LEU A 248 20.38 -3.35 2.05
C LEU A 248 19.49 -2.28 1.41
N ALA A 249 19.84 -1.00 1.55
CA ALA A 249 19.14 0.08 0.86
C ALA A 249 19.35 -0.02 -0.67
N ASP A 250 20.53 -0.46 -1.09
CA ASP A 250 20.87 -0.60 -2.51
C ASP A 250 20.21 -1.82 -3.15
N GLU A 251 20.06 -2.93 -2.42
CA GLU A 251 19.31 -4.12 -2.89
C GLU A 251 17.81 -3.83 -3.07
N GLY A 252 17.24 -3.02 -2.17
CA GLY A 252 15.90 -2.51 -2.34
C GLY A 252 15.71 -1.76 -3.68
N VAL A 253 16.66 -0.93 -4.16
CA VAL A 253 16.57 -0.15 -5.41
C VAL A 253 16.33 -1.03 -6.64
N LYS A 254 16.91 -2.20 -6.76
CA LYS A 254 16.70 -3.12 -7.88
C LYS A 254 15.32 -3.73 -7.93
N ALA A 255 14.85 -4.14 -6.76
CA ALA A 255 13.54 -4.74 -6.64
C ALA A 255 12.45 -3.75 -7.08
N GLY A 256 12.57 -2.48 -6.70
CA GLY A 256 11.66 -1.44 -7.14
C GLY A 256 11.69 -1.18 -8.64
N TRP A 257 12.86 -1.28 -9.25
CA TRP A 257 13.00 -1.13 -10.70
C TRP A 257 12.31 -2.26 -11.47
N GLU A 258 12.47 -3.51 -11.05
CA GLU A 258 11.77 -4.62 -11.68
C GLU A 258 10.25 -4.54 -11.46
N LEU A 259 9.82 -4.05 -10.31
CA LEU A 259 8.41 -3.74 -10.08
C LEU A 259 7.95 -2.59 -10.98
N ALA A 260 8.70 -1.51 -11.12
CA ALA A 260 8.40 -0.40 -12.02
C ALA A 260 8.33 -0.86 -13.48
N LYS A 261 9.27 -1.68 -13.94
CA LYS A 261 9.20 -2.36 -15.24
C LYS A 261 7.94 -3.25 -15.34
N ALA A 262 7.65 -3.97 -14.27
CA ALA A 262 6.47 -4.81 -14.17
C ALA A 262 5.17 -4.01 -14.26
N TYR A 263 5.11 -2.77 -13.80
CA TYR A 263 3.94 -1.88 -13.89
C TYR A 263 3.89 -1.02 -15.17
N GLY A 264 4.75 -1.29 -16.17
CA GLY A 264 4.73 -0.60 -17.48
C GLY A 264 5.21 0.84 -17.47
N ILE A 265 5.89 1.26 -16.41
CA ILE A 265 6.46 2.63 -16.29
C ILE A 265 7.70 2.79 -17.18
N SER A 266 8.12 1.74 -17.89
CA SER A 266 9.34 1.67 -18.69
C SER A 266 9.38 2.62 -19.90
N THR A 267 8.25 3.01 -20.45
CA THR A 267 8.25 3.82 -21.69
C THR A 267 8.53 5.30 -21.50
N ALA A 268 8.35 5.82 -20.29
CA ALA A 268 8.76 7.18 -19.93
C ALA A 268 10.20 7.23 -19.38
N LEU A 269 10.82 6.07 -19.17
CA LEU A 269 12.06 5.89 -18.43
C LEU A 269 13.21 5.33 -19.26
N ASP A 270 13.05 5.16 -20.58
CA ASP A 270 14.08 4.51 -21.43
C ASP A 270 15.47 5.20 -21.31
N GLY A 271 15.52 6.53 -21.20
CA GLY A 271 16.79 7.24 -20.98
C GLY A 271 17.33 7.18 -19.54
N TRP A 272 16.48 6.91 -18.56
CA TRP A 272 16.86 6.74 -17.16
C TRP A 272 17.20 5.27 -16.86
N ALA A 273 16.56 4.34 -17.57
CA ALA A 273 16.80 2.90 -17.48
C ALA A 273 18.28 2.57 -17.69
N ASP A 274 18.90 3.11 -18.73
CA ASP A 274 20.31 2.87 -19.06
C ASP A 274 21.26 3.36 -17.96
N SER A 275 20.99 4.51 -17.36
CA SER A 275 21.79 5.06 -16.26
C SER A 275 21.57 4.31 -14.94
N PHE A 276 20.40 3.69 -14.78
CA PHE A 276 20.04 2.91 -13.61
C PHE A 276 20.52 1.47 -13.72
N GLU A 277 20.41 0.82 -14.88
CA GLU A 277 20.99 -0.51 -15.14
C GLU A 277 22.50 -0.51 -14.87
N THR A 278 23.21 0.52 -15.28
CA THR A 278 24.65 0.67 -15.01
C THR A 278 24.94 0.76 -13.51
N ARG A 279 24.15 1.50 -12.74
CA ARG A 279 24.28 1.58 -11.27
C ARG A 279 23.86 0.31 -10.55
N VAL A 280 22.89 -0.37 -11.12
CA VAL A 280 22.33 -1.62 -10.57
C VAL A 280 23.30 -2.78 -10.77
N GLU A 281 23.97 -2.88 -11.94
CA GLU A 281 25.02 -3.85 -12.18
C GLU A 281 26.25 -3.62 -11.30
N GLU A 282 26.58 -2.37 -10.99
CA GLU A 282 27.69 -2.02 -10.10
C GLU A 282 27.45 -2.48 -8.63
N VAL A 283 26.20 -2.54 -8.19
CA VAL A 283 25.89 -2.69 -6.75
C VAL A 283 25.49 -4.11 -6.34
N THR A 284 24.89 -4.94 -7.19
CA THR A 284 24.21 -6.14 -6.67
C THR A 284 24.29 -7.45 -7.46
N GLY A 285 24.65 -7.50 -8.69
CA GLY A 285 24.83 -8.81 -9.39
C GLY A 285 23.60 -9.71 -9.63
N THR A 286 22.38 -9.52 -9.10
CA THR A 286 21.27 -10.45 -9.39
C THR A 286 19.85 -9.89 -9.32
N ARG A 287 19.07 -10.22 -10.37
CA ARG A 287 17.63 -10.00 -10.57
C ARG A 287 16.75 -10.81 -9.62
N SER A 288 17.32 -11.77 -8.90
CA SER A 288 16.60 -12.86 -8.24
C SER A 288 16.01 -12.53 -6.86
N ASP A 289 16.61 -11.64 -6.10
CA ASP A 289 16.28 -11.49 -4.67
C ASP A 289 14.87 -10.95 -4.41
N PHE A 290 14.36 -10.05 -5.25
CA PHE A 290 13.01 -9.51 -5.09
C PHE A 290 11.92 -10.53 -5.40
N VAL A 291 12.04 -11.22 -6.54
CA VAL A 291 11.08 -12.26 -6.93
C VAL A 291 11.09 -13.39 -5.89
N LEU A 292 12.26 -13.77 -5.42
CA LEU A 292 12.42 -14.74 -4.35
C LEU A 292 11.74 -14.26 -3.06
N ARG A 293 11.99 -13.03 -2.63
CA ARG A 293 11.36 -12.46 -1.44
C ARG A 293 9.82 -12.53 -1.52
N GLN A 294 9.23 -12.11 -2.64
CA GLN A 294 7.79 -12.20 -2.87
C GLN A 294 7.30 -13.66 -2.83
N LYS A 295 8.02 -14.58 -3.46
CA LYS A 295 7.69 -16.01 -3.44
C LYS A 295 7.67 -16.55 -2.00
N TYR A 296 8.69 -16.22 -1.21
CA TYR A 296 8.77 -16.67 0.19
C TYR A 296 7.71 -16.04 1.09
N ASP A 297 7.38 -14.77 0.88
CA ASP A 297 6.30 -14.11 1.61
C ASP A 297 4.95 -14.75 1.33
N MET A 298 4.65 -15.03 0.06
CA MET A 298 3.40 -15.70 -0.31
C MET A 298 3.33 -17.10 0.28
N ALA A 299 4.46 -17.83 0.26
CA ALA A 299 4.55 -19.16 0.88
C ALA A 299 4.32 -19.09 2.41
N HIS A 300 4.91 -18.10 3.08
CA HIS A 300 4.73 -17.89 4.52
C HIS A 300 3.26 -17.61 4.85
N ILE A 301 2.62 -16.68 4.16
CA ILE A 301 1.20 -16.32 4.36
C ILE A 301 0.29 -17.53 4.13
N LEU A 302 0.53 -18.32 3.07
CA LEU A 302 -0.26 -19.52 2.79
C LEU A 302 -0.07 -20.58 3.88
N HIS A 303 1.17 -20.78 4.34
CA HIS A 303 1.47 -21.72 5.42
C HIS A 303 0.79 -21.29 6.73
N GLU A 304 0.91 -20.04 7.13
CA GLU A 304 0.23 -19.47 8.31
C GLU A 304 -1.30 -19.57 8.22
N ALA A 305 -1.85 -19.53 7.02
CA ALA A 305 -3.28 -19.70 6.80
C ALA A 305 -3.72 -21.17 6.90
N GLY A 306 -2.79 -22.10 7.04
CA GLY A 306 -3.07 -23.54 7.08
C GLY A 306 -3.34 -24.13 5.70
N TYR A 307 -2.82 -23.53 4.62
CA TYR A 307 -2.98 -24.09 3.29
C TYR A 307 -2.31 -25.46 3.20
N PRO A 308 -2.96 -26.48 2.60
CA PRO A 308 -2.47 -27.85 2.62
C PRO A 308 -1.09 -27.97 1.96
N ALA A 309 -0.12 -28.31 2.75
CA ALA A 309 1.24 -28.65 2.34
C ALA A 309 1.77 -29.74 3.28
N SER A 310 2.82 -30.44 2.87
CA SER A 310 3.56 -31.32 3.80
C SER A 310 4.20 -30.48 4.90
N GLU A 311 4.52 -31.12 6.04
CA GLU A 311 5.27 -30.43 7.08
C GLU A 311 6.60 -29.93 6.52
N PRO A 312 6.95 -28.63 6.73
CA PRO A 312 8.23 -28.09 6.29
C PRO A 312 9.38 -28.75 7.09
N PRO A 313 10.55 -28.92 6.47
CA PRO A 313 11.75 -29.40 7.18
C PRO A 313 12.03 -28.56 8.43
N ALA A 314 12.47 -29.20 9.51
CA ALA A 314 12.72 -28.52 10.80
C ALA A 314 13.70 -27.34 10.70
N GLU A 315 14.60 -27.36 9.74
CA GLU A 315 15.56 -26.28 9.46
C GLU A 315 14.91 -25.02 8.88
N LEU A 316 13.71 -25.15 8.31
CA LEU A 316 12.89 -24.03 7.80
C LEU A 316 11.97 -23.44 8.86
N ILE A 317 11.89 -24.03 10.04
CA ILE A 317 11.06 -23.52 11.13
C ILE A 317 11.87 -22.52 11.96
N SER A 318 11.30 -21.35 12.17
CA SER A 318 11.84 -20.32 13.04
C SER A 318 11.80 -20.77 14.50
N LYS A 319 12.95 -20.70 15.18
CA LYS A 319 13.03 -21.03 16.62
C LYS A 319 12.33 -20.02 17.51
N SER A 320 12.11 -18.82 17.00
CA SER A 320 11.49 -17.72 17.73
C SER A 320 9.97 -17.75 17.69
N THR A 321 9.38 -18.09 16.53
CA THR A 321 7.93 -18.07 16.31
C THR A 321 7.30 -19.45 16.25
N GLY A 322 8.07 -20.48 15.90
CA GLY A 322 7.56 -21.82 15.61
C GLY A 322 6.93 -21.96 14.21
N ASP A 323 6.96 -20.90 13.40
CA ASP A 323 6.40 -20.83 12.06
C ASP A 323 7.49 -21.01 11.00
N LEU A 324 7.10 -21.05 9.73
CA LEU A 324 8.01 -21.09 8.61
C LEU A 324 8.89 -19.82 8.61
N LYS A 325 10.21 -19.96 8.43
CA LYS A 325 11.13 -18.82 8.36
C LYS A 325 10.76 -17.90 7.20
N THR A 326 10.83 -16.61 7.46
CA THR A 326 10.72 -15.58 6.41
C THR A 326 12.01 -15.51 5.59
N TYR A 327 11.93 -14.90 4.40
CA TYR A 327 13.13 -14.63 3.59
C TYR A 327 14.18 -13.84 4.38
N ASP A 328 13.76 -12.86 5.17
CA ASP A 328 14.65 -12.03 5.98
C ASP A 328 15.35 -12.80 7.11
N GLU A 329 14.67 -13.76 7.74
CA GLU A 329 15.30 -14.66 8.70
C GLU A 329 16.39 -15.50 8.03
N LEU A 330 16.10 -16.06 6.84
CA LEU A 330 17.09 -16.84 6.07
C LEU A 330 18.28 -15.98 5.65
N LEU A 331 18.02 -14.76 5.19
CA LEU A 331 19.06 -13.78 4.82
C LEU A 331 19.90 -13.36 6.03
N ALA A 332 19.27 -13.09 7.17
CA ALA A 332 20.00 -12.75 8.41
C ALA A 332 20.86 -13.90 8.91
N GLU A 333 20.37 -15.14 8.81
CA GLU A 333 21.14 -16.32 9.12
C GLU A 333 22.35 -16.49 8.18
N ALA A 334 22.13 -16.34 6.86
CA ALA A 334 23.19 -16.43 5.87
C ALA A 334 24.29 -15.39 6.11
N LYS A 335 23.93 -14.14 6.38
CA LYS A 335 24.89 -13.06 6.70
C LYS A 335 25.67 -13.33 7.99
N ARG A 336 25.04 -13.87 9.01
CA ARG A 336 25.68 -14.23 10.28
C ARG A 336 26.66 -15.40 10.11
N GLU A 337 26.32 -16.38 9.27
CA GLU A 337 27.12 -17.57 9.04
C GLU A 337 28.25 -17.36 8.02
N ALA A 338 28.15 -16.33 7.20
CA ALA A 338 29.15 -16.05 6.15
C ALA A 338 30.54 -15.80 6.68
N GLY A 339 30.71 -15.23 7.89
CA GLY A 339 32.03 -15.08 8.53
C GLY A 339 33.13 -14.52 7.61
N GLU A 340 34.36 -14.51 8.07
CA GLU A 340 35.50 -14.18 7.21
C GLU A 340 35.75 -15.29 6.20
N GLY A 341 35.55 -15.03 4.91
CA GLY A 341 35.93 -15.88 3.79
C GLY A 341 34.84 -16.62 3.02
N LYS A 342 33.59 -16.57 3.44
CA LYS A 342 32.46 -17.08 2.66
C LYS A 342 31.59 -15.92 2.19
N LYS A 343 31.10 -16.00 0.95
CA LYS A 343 30.11 -15.01 0.43
C LYS A 343 28.74 -15.34 1.01
N TRP A 344 28.06 -14.34 1.59
CA TRP A 344 26.73 -14.50 2.17
C TRP A 344 25.69 -14.95 1.14
N GLU A 345 25.85 -14.57 -0.14
CA GLU A 345 25.00 -14.99 -1.26
C GLU A 345 25.03 -16.51 -1.46
N GLN A 346 26.21 -17.12 -1.33
CA GLN A 346 26.33 -18.56 -1.39
C GLN A 346 25.62 -19.23 -0.21
N MET A 347 25.80 -18.70 1.01
CA MET A 347 25.13 -19.21 2.21
C MET A 347 23.60 -19.07 2.10
N LEU A 348 23.12 -17.95 1.53
CA LEU A 348 21.69 -17.77 1.28
C LEU A 348 21.17 -18.82 0.31
N GLY A 349 21.84 -19.08 -0.81
CA GLY A 349 21.47 -20.14 -1.75
C GLY A 349 21.40 -21.52 -1.09
N GLU A 350 22.34 -21.83 -0.19
CA GLU A 350 22.30 -23.08 0.58
C GLU A 350 21.06 -23.17 1.50
N LYS A 351 20.61 -22.04 2.08
CA LYS A 351 19.41 -21.98 2.93
C LYS A 351 18.10 -21.97 2.14
N LEU A 352 18.10 -21.39 0.95
CA LEU A 352 16.92 -21.34 0.08
C LEU A 352 16.65 -22.70 -0.58
N THR A 353 17.67 -23.50 -0.85
CA THR A 353 17.53 -24.82 -1.50
C THR A 353 16.56 -25.77 -0.78
N PRO A 354 16.60 -25.95 0.55
CA PRO A 354 15.59 -26.76 1.26
C PRO A 354 14.18 -26.19 1.15
N TYR A 355 14.04 -24.86 1.13
CA TYR A 355 12.76 -24.19 1.00
C TYR A 355 12.14 -24.46 -0.37
N GLU A 356 12.91 -24.27 -1.44
CA GLU A 356 12.48 -24.56 -2.81
C GLU A 356 12.09 -26.02 -2.98
N ARG A 357 12.89 -26.95 -2.50
CA ARG A 357 12.57 -28.40 -2.54
C ARG A 357 11.28 -28.71 -1.81
N TRP A 358 11.02 -28.06 -0.68
CA TRP A 358 9.79 -28.25 0.06
C TRP A 358 8.60 -27.70 -0.74
N MET A 359 8.68 -26.53 -1.33
CA MET A 359 7.63 -25.98 -2.19
C MET A 359 7.39 -26.89 -3.41
N ASP A 360 8.42 -27.26 -4.15
CA ASP A 360 8.33 -28.13 -5.34
C ASP A 360 7.69 -29.48 -5.00
N SER A 361 7.95 -30.01 -3.81
CA SER A 361 7.32 -31.26 -3.35
C SER A 361 5.81 -31.13 -3.07
N ASN A 362 5.30 -29.91 -3.03
CA ASN A 362 3.91 -29.55 -2.77
C ASN A 362 3.30 -28.80 -3.97
N GLY A 363 3.29 -29.40 -5.16
CA GLY A 363 2.99 -28.75 -6.42
C GLY A 363 1.79 -27.78 -6.40
N LYS A 364 0.64 -28.15 -5.78
CA LYS A 364 -0.50 -27.20 -5.65
C LYS A 364 -0.20 -25.97 -4.77
N PHE A 365 0.68 -26.12 -3.79
CA PHE A 365 1.13 -25.02 -2.95
C PHE A 365 2.07 -24.11 -3.73
N ASP A 366 3.02 -24.69 -4.45
CA ASP A 366 3.98 -23.96 -5.29
C ASP A 366 3.27 -23.21 -6.41
N ASP A 367 2.39 -23.85 -7.16
CA ASP A 367 1.55 -23.20 -8.18
C ASP A 367 0.82 -21.97 -7.62
N LYS A 368 0.26 -22.08 -6.39
CA LYS A 368 -0.48 -20.98 -5.77
C LYS A 368 0.43 -19.84 -5.30
N VAL A 369 1.63 -20.16 -4.85
CA VAL A 369 2.66 -19.16 -4.51
C VAL A 369 3.11 -18.42 -5.77
N GLU A 370 3.37 -19.13 -6.86
CA GLU A 370 3.78 -18.55 -8.14
C GLU A 370 2.70 -17.65 -8.73
N ASP A 371 1.45 -18.13 -8.78
CA ASP A 371 0.32 -17.35 -9.26
C ASP A 371 0.17 -16.04 -8.48
N ALA A 372 0.22 -16.08 -7.14
CA ALA A 372 0.08 -14.90 -6.31
C ALA A 372 1.26 -13.93 -6.48
N SER A 373 2.48 -14.43 -6.59
CA SER A 373 3.68 -13.62 -6.82
C SER A 373 3.65 -12.95 -8.19
N ASN A 374 3.22 -13.69 -9.23
CA ASN A 374 3.10 -13.18 -10.58
C ASN A 374 1.98 -12.15 -10.73
N PHE A 375 0.88 -12.25 -9.97
CA PHE A 375 -0.22 -11.29 -10.02
C PHE A 375 0.16 -9.91 -9.47
N GLN A 376 1.12 -9.82 -8.57
CA GLN A 376 1.66 -8.53 -8.14
C GLN A 376 2.45 -7.80 -9.24
N THR A 377 2.82 -8.51 -10.29
CA THR A 377 3.59 -7.97 -11.43
C THR A 377 2.79 -8.00 -12.74
N SER A 378 1.45 -8.08 -12.69
CA SER A 378 0.64 -8.39 -13.87
C SER A 378 0.71 -7.32 -14.98
N GLU A 379 0.80 -7.79 -16.23
CA GLU A 379 0.83 -6.97 -17.45
C GLU A 379 -0.40 -6.03 -17.58
N GLN A 380 -1.54 -6.37 -17.00
CA GLN A 380 -2.76 -5.57 -17.07
C GLN A 380 -2.70 -4.31 -16.21
N ALA A 381 -2.08 -4.38 -15.02
CA ALA A 381 -1.81 -3.19 -14.20
C ALA A 381 -0.83 -2.25 -14.93
N LYS A 382 0.16 -2.81 -15.61
CA LYS A 382 1.15 -2.07 -16.41
C LYS A 382 0.48 -1.23 -17.50
N GLU A 383 -0.43 -1.81 -18.26
CA GLU A 383 -1.03 -1.15 -19.43
C GLU A 383 -2.01 -0.05 -19.02
N GLN A 384 -2.72 -0.23 -17.92
CA GLN A 384 -3.68 0.75 -17.43
C GLN A 384 -3.03 1.95 -16.74
N ILE A 385 -1.94 1.74 -15.99
CA ILE A 385 -1.15 2.85 -15.43
C ILE A 385 -0.53 3.68 -16.56
N ARG A 386 -0.11 3.05 -17.68
CA ARG A 386 0.39 3.72 -18.87
C ARG A 386 -0.67 4.60 -19.55
N LEU A 387 -1.92 4.18 -19.56
CA LEU A 387 -3.03 4.95 -20.16
C LEU A 387 -3.42 6.19 -19.33
N TRP A 388 -2.94 6.28 -18.09
CA TRP A 388 -3.20 7.40 -17.19
C TRP A 388 -2.13 8.51 -17.25
N GLY A 389 -1.01 8.28 -17.89
CA GLY A 389 0.03 9.27 -18.20
C GLY A 389 -0.26 9.98 -19.49
#